data_b4a82451826c7539f9957324e3a18206
#
_entry.id   b4a82451826c7539f9957324e3a18206
#
_cell.length_a   1.000
_cell.length_b   1.000
_cell.length_c   1.000
_cell.angle_alpha   90.00
_cell.angle_beta   90.00
_cell.angle_gamma   90.00
#
_symmetry.space_group_name_H-M   'P 1'
#
loop_
_entity.id
_entity.type
_entity.pdbx_description
1 polymer ?
#
loop_
_entity_poly.entity_id
_entity_poly.type
_entity_poly.pdbx_seq_one_letter_code
_entity_poly.pdbx_strand_id
1 'polypeptide(L)'
;MKDRTNFMQRAKEGQKMDLIYTSTRNSDEKATASQAILKGLAGDGGLFVPDSLPKLDVDMDTLAKMSYQETAYEVMKLFLTDFTEEELKHCINSAYDSKFDTEEIAPLVDADGAYYLELFHGATIAFKDMALSILPYLMTTAAKKNHVKNEIVILTATSGDTGKAALAGFADVPGTKIIVFYPKNGVSPIQEKQMLTQKGANTHVVGIHGNFDQAQSAVKAMFNDKALAETMDAAGYQFSSANSINIGRLVPQIVYYVYAYSKLFAQGAVAKLSLIHI
;
A
#
# COMPACT_ATOMS: atom_id res chain seq x y z
N MET A 1 -10.10 2.16 -33.01
CA MET A 1 -10.82 0.95 -33.45
C MET A 1 -9.98 -0.32 -33.41
N LYS A 2 -8.70 -0.31 -33.82
CA LYS A 2 -7.80 -1.48 -33.78
C LYS A 2 -7.51 -2.01 -32.35
N ASP A 3 -7.50 -1.16 -31.34
CA ASP A 3 -7.23 -1.56 -29.94
C ASP A 3 -8.39 -2.38 -29.33
N ARG A 4 -9.65 -2.06 -29.65
CA ARG A 4 -10.81 -2.83 -29.14
C ARG A 4 -10.89 -4.23 -29.74
N THR A 5 -10.43 -4.41 -30.96
CA THR A 5 -10.46 -5.72 -31.66
C THR A 5 -9.37 -6.64 -31.07
N ASN A 6 -8.18 -6.13 -30.79
CA ASN A 6 -7.11 -6.85 -30.09
C ASN A 6 -7.51 -7.21 -28.63
N PHE A 7 -8.23 -6.33 -27.97
CA PHE A 7 -8.77 -6.55 -26.62
C PHE A 7 -9.74 -7.75 -26.59
N MET A 8 -10.70 -7.78 -27.54
CA MET A 8 -11.68 -8.88 -27.61
C MET A 8 -11.08 -10.21 -28.07
N GLN A 9 -10.02 -10.19 -28.86
CA GLN A 9 -9.36 -11.40 -29.34
C GLN A 9 -8.53 -12.08 -28.26
N ARG A 10 -7.79 -11.31 -27.43
CA ARG A 10 -7.01 -11.83 -26.29
C ARG A 10 -7.90 -12.31 -25.14
N ALA A 11 -9.04 -11.65 -24.93
CA ALA A 11 -10.05 -12.12 -23.95
C ALA A 11 -10.66 -13.47 -24.35
N LYS A 12 -10.72 -13.80 -25.65
CA LYS A 12 -11.18 -15.11 -26.15
C LYS A 12 -10.13 -16.22 -26.00
N GLU A 13 -8.86 -15.86 -25.86
CA GLU A 13 -7.73 -16.80 -25.72
C GLU A 13 -7.41 -17.14 -24.26
N GLY A 14 -8.22 -16.69 -23.28
CA GLY A 14 -8.05 -17.02 -21.87
C GLY A 14 -6.80 -16.41 -21.22
N GLN A 15 -6.08 -15.50 -21.89
CA GLN A 15 -4.98 -14.75 -21.29
C GLN A 15 -5.55 -13.71 -20.34
N LYS A 16 -5.25 -13.87 -19.05
CA LYS A 16 -5.55 -12.88 -18.01
C LYS A 16 -4.79 -11.60 -18.38
N MET A 17 -5.52 -10.56 -18.80
CA MET A 17 -4.89 -9.27 -19.09
C MET A 17 -4.54 -8.58 -17.78
N ASP A 18 -3.35 -8.02 -17.72
CA ASP A 18 -2.95 -7.22 -16.57
C ASP A 18 -3.83 -5.98 -16.45
N LEU A 19 -4.25 -5.69 -15.22
CA LEU A 19 -4.95 -4.47 -14.87
C LEU A 19 -3.97 -3.29 -15.07
N ILE A 20 -4.39 -2.30 -15.84
CA ILE A 20 -3.57 -1.13 -16.13
C ILE A 20 -3.94 0.01 -15.18
N TYR A 21 -2.92 0.67 -14.68
CA TYR A 21 -3.05 1.86 -13.85
C TYR A 21 -2.78 3.11 -14.69
N THR A 22 -3.62 4.12 -14.53
CA THR A 22 -3.51 5.41 -15.22
C THR A 22 -3.46 6.54 -14.21
N SER A 23 -2.85 7.68 -14.62
CA SER A 23 -2.85 8.87 -13.77
C SER A 23 -4.23 9.52 -13.69
N THR A 24 -4.60 10.00 -12.51
CA THR A 24 -5.83 10.80 -12.33
C THR A 24 -5.81 12.14 -13.06
N ARG A 25 -4.65 12.59 -13.56
CA ARG A 25 -4.48 13.84 -14.30
C ARG A 25 -4.27 13.62 -15.79
N ASN A 26 -3.56 12.56 -16.16
CA ASN A 26 -3.25 12.22 -17.55
C ASN A 26 -3.41 10.72 -17.78
N SER A 27 -4.50 10.33 -18.42
CA SER A 27 -4.82 8.92 -18.71
C SER A 27 -3.87 8.25 -19.72
N ASP A 28 -3.01 9.00 -20.39
CA ASP A 28 -2.03 8.44 -21.34
C ASP A 28 -0.83 7.82 -20.60
N GLU A 29 -0.54 8.25 -19.37
CA GLU A 29 0.46 7.61 -18.53
C GLU A 29 -0.08 6.30 -17.98
N LYS A 30 0.46 5.19 -18.48
CA LYS A 30 0.05 3.83 -18.11
C LYS A 30 1.17 3.12 -17.35
N ALA A 31 0.78 2.32 -16.37
CA ALA A 31 1.68 1.50 -15.59
C ALA A 31 1.03 0.16 -15.22
N THR A 32 1.82 -0.89 -15.03
CA THR A 32 1.37 -2.09 -14.33
C THR A 32 1.31 -1.81 -12.83
N ALA A 33 0.74 -2.71 -12.04
CA ALA A 33 0.65 -2.53 -10.58
C ALA A 33 2.04 -2.38 -9.95
N SER A 34 3.00 -3.23 -10.32
CA SER A 34 4.37 -3.16 -9.80
C SER A 34 5.07 -1.85 -10.16
N GLN A 35 4.88 -1.35 -11.39
CA GLN A 35 5.43 -0.06 -11.82
C GLN A 35 4.80 1.12 -11.07
N ALA A 36 3.48 1.09 -10.84
CA ALA A 36 2.77 2.11 -10.08
C ALA A 36 3.21 2.15 -8.61
N ILE A 37 3.44 0.98 -7.98
CA ILE A 37 3.99 0.87 -6.62
C ILE A 37 5.40 1.46 -6.55
N LEU A 38 6.27 1.17 -7.51
CA LEU A 38 7.63 1.69 -7.54
C LEU A 38 7.68 3.21 -7.70
N LYS A 39 6.87 3.75 -8.61
CA LYS A 39 6.80 5.20 -8.83
C LYS A 39 6.15 5.92 -7.64
N GLY A 40 5.14 5.31 -7.02
CA GLY A 40 4.36 5.91 -5.93
C GLY A 40 3.44 7.04 -6.38
N LEU A 41 3.88 7.88 -7.32
CA LEU A 41 3.13 9.00 -7.91
C LEU A 41 3.39 9.03 -9.41
N ALA A 42 2.39 9.42 -10.20
CA ALA A 42 2.54 9.61 -11.64
C ALA A 42 3.41 10.83 -11.97
N GLY A 43 4.06 10.83 -13.13
CA GLY A 43 5.00 11.87 -13.54
C GLY A 43 4.38 13.27 -13.71
N ASP A 44 3.04 13.35 -13.83
CA ASP A 44 2.26 14.58 -13.86
C ASP A 44 1.75 15.02 -12.47
N GLY A 45 2.14 14.28 -11.40
CA GLY A 45 1.70 14.49 -10.02
C GLY A 45 0.29 13.99 -9.73
N GLY A 46 -0.32 13.20 -10.63
CA GLY A 46 -1.56 12.47 -10.40
C GLY A 46 -1.36 11.18 -9.62
N LEU A 47 -2.44 10.62 -9.10
CA LEU A 47 -2.43 9.29 -8.48
C LEU A 47 -2.61 8.21 -9.52
N PHE A 48 -1.93 7.08 -9.35
CA PHE A 48 -2.24 5.90 -10.13
C PHE A 48 -3.51 5.24 -9.62
N VAL A 49 -4.48 5.08 -10.53
CA VAL A 49 -5.74 4.37 -10.28
C VAL A 49 -5.94 3.28 -11.34
N PRO A 50 -6.58 2.15 -11.00
CA PRO A 50 -6.85 1.11 -11.98
C PRO A 50 -7.85 1.63 -13.03
N ASP A 51 -7.68 1.24 -14.28
CA ASP A 51 -8.57 1.61 -15.40
C ASP A 51 -9.97 1.00 -15.28
N SER A 52 -10.11 -0.03 -14.45
CA SER A 52 -11.39 -0.67 -14.12
C SER A 52 -11.36 -1.22 -12.70
N LEU A 53 -12.51 -1.26 -12.04
CA LEU A 53 -12.65 -1.90 -10.73
C LEU A 53 -12.90 -3.40 -10.93
N PRO A 54 -12.00 -4.27 -10.47
CA PRO A 54 -12.19 -5.71 -10.57
C PRO A 54 -13.33 -6.18 -9.67
N LYS A 55 -13.99 -7.24 -10.09
CA LYS A 55 -15.02 -7.89 -9.30
C LYS A 55 -14.42 -9.04 -8.49
N LEU A 56 -14.83 -9.13 -7.23
CA LEU A 56 -14.50 -10.27 -6.39
C LEU A 56 -15.44 -11.43 -6.72
N ASP A 57 -14.89 -12.53 -7.22
CA ASP A 57 -15.66 -13.69 -7.69
C ASP A 57 -15.78 -14.82 -6.65
N VAL A 58 -15.18 -14.63 -5.46
CA VAL A 58 -15.30 -15.59 -4.35
C VAL A 58 -16.64 -15.37 -3.65
N ASP A 59 -17.37 -16.45 -3.40
CA ASP A 59 -18.63 -16.37 -2.67
C ASP A 59 -18.43 -16.08 -1.17
N MET A 60 -19.46 -15.50 -0.54
CA MET A 60 -19.38 -15.05 0.84
C MET A 60 -19.23 -16.18 1.86
N ASP A 61 -19.78 -17.36 1.59
CA ASP A 61 -19.66 -18.52 2.49
C ASP A 61 -18.23 -19.06 2.52
N THR A 62 -17.53 -18.94 1.41
CA THR A 62 -16.10 -19.27 1.31
C THR A 62 -15.23 -18.19 1.99
N LEU A 63 -15.46 -16.90 1.69
CA LEU A 63 -14.75 -15.80 2.31
C LEU A 63 -14.88 -15.78 3.84
N ALA A 64 -16.06 -16.10 4.35
CA ALA A 64 -16.35 -16.15 5.78
C ALA A 64 -15.45 -17.12 6.56
N LYS A 65 -14.97 -18.18 5.89
CA LYS A 65 -14.09 -19.21 6.48
C LYS A 65 -12.60 -18.92 6.32
N MET A 66 -12.26 -17.95 5.48
CA MET A 66 -10.86 -17.59 5.20
C MET A 66 -10.21 -16.88 6.38
N SER A 67 -8.92 -17.12 6.55
CA SER A 67 -8.04 -16.29 7.36
C SER A 67 -7.88 -14.90 6.76
N TYR A 68 -7.27 -13.97 7.51
CA TYR A 68 -6.93 -12.65 6.99
C TYR A 68 -6.00 -12.74 5.77
N GLN A 69 -4.98 -13.60 5.84
CA GLN A 69 -4.01 -13.79 4.76
C GLN A 69 -4.65 -14.37 3.49
N GLU A 70 -5.56 -15.34 3.63
CA GLU A 70 -6.30 -15.89 2.49
C GLU A 70 -7.22 -14.85 1.86
N THR A 71 -7.94 -14.07 2.68
CA THR A 71 -8.76 -12.94 2.19
C THR A 71 -7.89 -11.89 1.51
N ALA A 72 -6.71 -11.59 2.07
CA ALA A 72 -5.77 -10.65 1.47
C ALA A 72 -5.31 -11.11 0.08
N TYR A 73 -5.03 -12.39 -0.09
CA TYR A 73 -4.67 -12.93 -1.40
C TYR A 73 -5.82 -12.79 -2.40
N GLU A 74 -7.04 -13.19 -2.03
CA GLU A 74 -8.21 -13.12 -2.91
C GLU A 74 -8.50 -11.69 -3.38
N VAL A 75 -8.35 -10.71 -2.49
CA VAL A 75 -8.55 -9.30 -2.82
C VAL A 75 -7.39 -8.73 -3.62
N MET A 76 -6.16 -8.91 -3.14
CA MET A 76 -4.99 -8.24 -3.72
C MET A 76 -4.62 -8.78 -5.10
N LYS A 77 -4.84 -10.07 -5.41
CA LYS A 77 -4.60 -10.65 -6.73
C LYS A 77 -5.44 -10.01 -7.85
N LEU A 78 -6.55 -9.37 -7.49
CA LEU A 78 -7.42 -8.66 -8.43
C LEU A 78 -6.82 -7.32 -8.88
N PHE A 79 -6.05 -6.70 -8.01
CA PHE A 79 -5.42 -5.40 -8.24
C PHE A 79 -3.96 -5.53 -8.67
N LEU A 80 -3.23 -6.49 -8.12
CA LEU A 80 -1.79 -6.68 -8.37
C LEU A 80 -1.56 -7.81 -9.38
N THR A 81 -2.16 -7.66 -10.57
CA THR A 81 -2.29 -8.73 -11.58
C THR A 81 -0.99 -9.14 -12.23
N ASP A 82 0.03 -8.30 -12.20
CA ASP A 82 1.38 -8.60 -12.68
C ASP A 82 2.30 -9.27 -11.62
N PHE A 83 1.80 -9.46 -10.38
CA PHE A 83 2.48 -10.31 -9.39
C PHE A 83 2.07 -11.77 -9.58
N THR A 84 3.02 -12.69 -9.44
CA THR A 84 2.70 -14.12 -9.40
C THR A 84 2.02 -14.49 -8.08
N GLU A 85 1.39 -15.66 -8.03
CA GLU A 85 0.78 -16.17 -6.80
C GLU A 85 1.82 -16.32 -5.69
N GLU A 86 2.99 -16.87 -6.01
CA GLU A 86 4.08 -17.07 -5.06
C GLU A 86 4.61 -15.73 -4.53
N GLU A 87 4.83 -14.75 -5.41
CA GLU A 87 5.26 -13.40 -5.04
C GLU A 87 4.29 -12.76 -4.09
N LEU A 88 2.99 -12.81 -4.42
CA LEU A 88 1.95 -12.15 -3.62
C LEU A 88 1.74 -12.84 -2.27
N LYS A 89 1.69 -14.17 -2.24
CA LYS A 89 1.61 -14.95 -1.00
C LYS A 89 2.84 -14.74 -0.11
N HIS A 90 4.04 -14.63 -0.71
CA HIS A 90 5.24 -14.28 0.05
C HIS A 90 5.10 -12.90 0.71
N CYS A 91 4.66 -11.88 -0.03
CA CYS A 91 4.46 -10.54 0.52
C CYS A 91 3.44 -10.55 1.67
N ILE A 92 2.31 -11.23 1.49
CA ILE A 92 1.22 -11.32 2.46
C ILE A 92 1.69 -12.02 3.74
N ASN A 93 2.27 -13.21 3.62
CA ASN A 93 2.68 -14.02 4.77
C ASN A 93 3.87 -13.39 5.52
N SER A 94 4.74 -12.65 4.82
CA SER A 94 5.83 -11.91 5.46
C SER A 94 5.37 -10.64 6.19
N ALA A 95 4.22 -10.10 5.81
CA ALA A 95 3.67 -8.90 6.42
C ALA A 95 2.74 -9.20 7.60
N TYR A 96 1.83 -10.14 7.43
CA TYR A 96 0.78 -10.49 8.38
C TYR A 96 1.14 -11.77 9.13
N ASP A 97 2.10 -11.67 10.01
CA ASP A 97 2.66 -12.75 10.81
C ASP A 97 2.68 -12.39 12.30
N SER A 98 3.54 -13.01 13.08
CA SER A 98 3.73 -12.78 14.52
C SER A 98 4.15 -11.35 14.91
N LYS A 99 4.31 -10.42 13.97
CA LYS A 99 4.45 -8.99 14.24
C LYS A 99 3.13 -8.35 14.69
N PHE A 100 2.01 -9.01 14.40
CA PHE A 100 0.70 -8.70 14.97
C PHE A 100 0.51 -9.52 16.24
N ASP A 101 -0.06 -8.92 17.27
CA ASP A 101 -0.27 -9.56 18.59
C ASP A 101 -1.50 -10.48 18.65
N THR A 102 -2.17 -10.68 17.49
CA THR A 102 -3.29 -11.62 17.32
C THR A 102 -3.17 -12.36 15.97
N GLU A 103 -3.55 -13.65 15.97
CA GLU A 103 -3.57 -14.48 14.77
C GLU A 103 -4.63 -14.02 13.74
N GLU A 104 -5.69 -13.38 14.21
CA GLU A 104 -6.76 -12.85 13.36
C GLU A 104 -6.34 -11.60 12.57
N ILE A 105 -5.23 -10.97 12.93
CA ILE A 105 -4.66 -9.75 12.34
C ILE A 105 -5.58 -8.52 12.52
N ALA A 106 -6.86 -8.64 12.23
CA ALA A 106 -7.88 -7.59 12.31
C ALA A 106 -9.18 -8.19 12.89
N PRO A 107 -9.22 -8.50 14.19
CA PRO A 107 -10.41 -9.08 14.81
C PRO A 107 -11.60 -8.15 14.78
N LEU A 108 -12.79 -8.75 14.66
CA LEU A 108 -14.07 -8.05 14.71
C LEU A 108 -14.75 -8.36 16.04
N VAL A 109 -14.85 -7.36 16.91
CA VAL A 109 -15.39 -7.50 18.27
C VAL A 109 -16.80 -6.94 18.34
N ASP A 110 -17.73 -7.71 18.92
CA ASP A 110 -19.08 -7.23 19.25
C ASP A 110 -19.06 -6.68 20.69
N ALA A 111 -19.37 -5.41 20.85
CA ALA A 111 -19.44 -4.74 22.14
C ALA A 111 -20.48 -3.61 22.10
N ASP A 112 -21.24 -3.47 23.17
CA ASP A 112 -22.21 -2.37 23.36
C ASP A 112 -23.22 -2.20 22.20
N GLY A 113 -23.58 -3.29 21.50
CA GLY A 113 -24.52 -3.28 20.39
C GLY A 113 -23.95 -2.73 19.07
N ALA A 114 -22.63 -2.67 18.96
CA ALA A 114 -21.89 -2.29 17.76
C ALA A 114 -20.74 -3.25 17.47
N TYR A 115 -20.34 -3.33 16.21
CA TYR A 115 -19.17 -4.10 15.80
C TYR A 115 -17.97 -3.18 15.63
N TYR A 116 -16.85 -3.56 16.25
CA TYR A 116 -15.59 -2.83 16.22
C TYR A 116 -14.55 -3.67 15.47
N LEU A 117 -14.06 -3.14 14.35
CA LEU A 117 -12.93 -3.71 13.63
C LEU A 117 -11.64 -3.18 14.24
N GLU A 118 -10.90 -4.04 14.93
CA GLU A 118 -9.66 -3.66 15.62
C GLU A 118 -8.48 -3.68 14.65
N LEU A 119 -7.91 -2.52 14.35
CA LEU A 119 -6.80 -2.34 13.41
C LEU A 119 -5.50 -1.89 14.09
N PHE A 120 -5.41 -2.09 15.41
CA PHE A 120 -4.27 -1.61 16.22
C PHE A 120 -3.33 -2.73 16.70
N HIS A 121 -3.48 -3.94 16.20
CA HIS A 121 -2.69 -5.10 16.60
C HIS A 121 -1.28 -5.17 15.99
N GLY A 122 -0.93 -4.25 15.09
CA GLY A 122 0.38 -4.18 14.47
C GLY A 122 1.44 -3.50 15.32
N ALA A 123 2.69 -3.51 14.85
CA ALA A 123 3.89 -3.09 15.57
C ALA A 123 3.86 -1.63 16.09
N THR A 124 3.07 -0.75 15.49
CA THR A 124 2.99 0.67 15.89
C THR A 124 1.64 1.07 16.50
N ILE A 125 0.75 0.09 16.71
CA ILE A 125 -0.57 0.28 17.33
C ILE A 125 -1.43 1.27 16.53
N ALA A 126 -1.31 1.27 15.21
CA ALA A 126 -2.07 2.12 14.32
C ALA A 126 -2.58 1.34 13.11
N PHE A 127 -3.80 1.67 12.63
CA PHE A 127 -4.38 1.02 11.44
C PHE A 127 -3.46 1.08 10.20
N LYS A 128 -2.52 2.01 10.19
CA LYS A 128 -1.54 2.17 9.12
C LYS A 128 -0.60 0.98 8.97
N ASP A 129 -0.42 0.21 10.03
CA ASP A 129 0.37 -1.02 10.00
C ASP A 129 -0.24 -2.04 9.03
N MET A 130 -1.57 -2.05 8.86
CA MET A 130 -2.24 -2.95 7.90
C MET A 130 -1.73 -2.80 6.47
N ALA A 131 -1.28 -1.62 6.08
CA ALA A 131 -0.73 -1.37 4.74
C ALA A 131 0.80 -1.18 4.74
N LEU A 132 1.36 -0.60 5.80
CA LEU A 132 2.80 -0.30 5.85
C LEU A 132 3.65 -1.51 6.24
N SER A 133 3.06 -2.55 6.81
CA SER A 133 3.75 -3.84 7.02
C SER A 133 3.99 -4.59 5.70
N ILE A 134 3.10 -4.49 4.73
CA ILE A 134 3.22 -5.21 3.46
C ILE A 134 3.92 -4.39 2.36
N LEU A 135 3.81 -3.06 2.39
CA LEU A 135 4.37 -2.20 1.34
C LEU A 135 5.86 -2.44 1.05
N PRO A 136 6.74 -2.66 2.03
CA PRO A 136 8.15 -2.97 1.77
C PRO A 136 8.34 -4.24 0.93
N TYR A 137 7.57 -5.28 1.20
CA TYR A 137 7.62 -6.54 0.46
C TYR A 137 7.10 -6.38 -0.96
N LEU A 138 5.99 -5.67 -1.14
CA LEU A 138 5.46 -5.33 -2.47
C LEU A 138 6.47 -4.52 -3.27
N MET A 139 7.10 -3.52 -2.65
CA MET A 139 8.05 -2.63 -3.31
C MET A 139 9.34 -3.35 -3.71
N THR A 140 9.91 -4.17 -2.84
CA THR A 140 11.12 -4.94 -3.16
C THR A 140 10.86 -6.03 -4.20
N THR A 141 9.69 -6.67 -4.18
CA THR A 141 9.25 -7.61 -5.22
C THR A 141 9.05 -6.88 -6.55
N ALA A 142 8.39 -5.73 -6.54
CA ALA A 142 8.22 -4.88 -7.71
C ALA A 142 9.57 -4.43 -8.30
N ALA A 143 10.54 -4.07 -7.46
CA ALA A 143 11.88 -3.69 -7.88
C ALA A 143 12.60 -4.84 -8.62
N LYS A 144 12.56 -6.04 -8.05
CA LYS A 144 13.12 -7.25 -8.69
C LYS A 144 12.46 -7.53 -10.05
N LYS A 145 11.14 -7.48 -10.09
CA LYS A 145 10.32 -7.72 -11.29
C LYS A 145 10.61 -6.72 -12.42
N ASN A 146 10.81 -5.47 -12.09
CA ASN A 146 11.13 -4.41 -13.05
C ASN A 146 12.64 -4.20 -13.27
N HIS A 147 13.48 -5.10 -12.77
CA HIS A 147 14.94 -5.04 -12.92
C HIS A 147 15.57 -3.72 -12.46
N VAL A 148 14.98 -3.12 -11.42
CA VAL A 148 15.47 -1.87 -10.82
C VAL A 148 16.82 -2.13 -10.17
N LYS A 149 17.82 -1.30 -10.53
CA LYS A 149 19.18 -1.36 -9.97
C LYS A 149 19.40 -0.32 -8.88
N ASN A 150 18.63 0.77 -8.93
CA ASN A 150 18.73 1.88 -8.00
C ASN A 150 18.18 1.51 -6.64
N GLU A 151 18.81 2.03 -5.59
CA GLU A 151 18.25 1.97 -4.24
C GLU A 151 17.03 2.89 -4.13
N ILE A 152 15.94 2.40 -3.52
CA ILE A 152 14.68 3.13 -3.45
C ILE A 152 14.69 4.04 -2.22
N VAL A 153 14.58 5.34 -2.43
CA VAL A 153 14.46 6.33 -1.37
C VAL A 153 13.00 6.69 -1.15
N ILE A 154 12.44 6.24 -0.03
CA ILE A 154 11.05 6.47 0.34
C ILE A 154 10.94 7.83 1.06
N LEU A 155 10.27 8.78 0.42
CA LEU A 155 9.98 10.08 1.03
C LEU A 155 8.57 10.05 1.65
N THR A 156 8.48 10.41 2.92
CA THR A 156 7.21 10.38 3.67
C THR A 156 7.05 11.67 4.47
N ALA A 157 5.99 12.43 4.18
CA ALA A 157 5.53 13.49 5.06
C ALA A 157 4.53 12.92 6.06
N THR A 158 4.59 13.34 7.33
CA THR A 158 3.73 12.81 8.37
C THR A 158 3.26 13.87 9.37
N SER A 159 2.06 13.67 9.90
CA SER A 159 1.55 14.32 11.10
C SER A 159 1.63 13.40 12.35
N GLY A 160 2.38 12.27 12.25
CA GLY A 160 2.60 11.33 13.35
C GLY A 160 2.56 9.87 12.92
N ASP A 161 1.39 9.23 12.90
CA ASP A 161 1.23 7.78 12.73
C ASP A 161 1.82 7.20 11.45
N THR A 162 1.69 7.90 10.31
CA THR A 162 2.23 7.41 9.04
C THR A 162 3.74 7.30 9.10
N GLY A 163 4.41 8.29 9.68
CA GLY A 163 5.88 8.30 9.77
C GLY A 163 6.41 7.15 10.60
N LYS A 164 5.85 6.94 11.80
CA LYS A 164 6.29 5.85 12.67
C LYS A 164 6.03 4.46 12.05
N ALA A 165 4.85 4.25 11.44
CA ALA A 165 4.51 2.98 10.81
C ALA A 165 5.36 2.71 9.56
N ALA A 166 5.65 3.74 8.75
CA ALA A 166 6.54 3.61 7.60
C ALA A 166 7.99 3.32 8.03
N LEU A 167 8.50 4.01 9.05
CA LEU A 167 9.83 3.73 9.60
C LEU A 167 9.93 2.29 10.10
N ALA A 168 8.95 1.80 10.85
CA ALA A 168 8.93 0.44 11.35
C ALA A 168 8.86 -0.61 10.22
N GLY A 169 8.03 -0.36 9.19
CA GLY A 169 7.88 -1.27 8.06
C GLY A 169 9.13 -1.35 7.17
N PHE A 170 9.84 -0.24 6.96
CA PHE A 170 11.01 -0.17 6.09
C PHE A 170 12.35 -0.33 6.82
N ALA A 171 12.35 -0.44 8.17
CA ALA A 171 13.58 -0.61 8.94
C ALA A 171 14.38 -1.82 8.46
N ASP A 172 15.65 -1.57 8.09
CA ASP A 172 16.61 -2.59 7.63
C ASP A 172 16.16 -3.40 6.39
N VAL A 173 15.19 -2.90 5.61
CA VAL A 173 14.77 -3.54 4.35
C VAL A 173 15.84 -3.27 3.28
N PRO A 174 16.50 -4.33 2.75
CA PRO A 174 17.58 -4.17 1.77
C PRO A 174 17.12 -3.44 0.49
N GLY A 175 17.98 -2.57 -0.05
CA GLY A 175 17.71 -1.83 -1.28
C GLY A 175 16.75 -0.64 -1.07
N THR A 176 16.49 -0.27 0.18
CA THR A 176 15.63 0.88 0.51
C THR A 176 16.29 1.81 1.52
N LYS A 177 15.98 3.10 1.40
CA LYS A 177 16.19 4.12 2.43
C LYS A 177 14.86 4.82 2.69
N ILE A 178 14.58 5.16 3.94
CA ILE A 178 13.37 5.94 4.26
C ILE A 178 13.73 7.24 4.96
N ILE A 179 13.15 8.33 4.47
CA ILE A 179 13.28 9.67 5.04
C ILE A 179 11.88 10.16 5.41
N VAL A 180 11.67 10.40 6.70
CA VAL A 180 10.41 10.89 7.23
C VAL A 180 10.55 12.35 7.63
N PHE A 181 9.71 13.21 7.04
CA PHE A 181 9.60 14.62 7.38
C PHE A 181 8.39 14.86 8.27
N TYR A 182 8.59 15.48 9.43
CA TYR A 182 7.50 15.83 10.34
C TYR A 182 7.61 17.27 10.82
N PRO A 183 6.49 17.97 11.10
CA PRO A 183 6.52 19.31 11.65
C PRO A 183 6.99 19.24 13.12
N LYS A 184 8.11 19.90 13.42
CA LYS A 184 8.61 20.02 14.79
C LYS A 184 7.56 20.74 15.65
N ASN A 185 7.20 20.15 16.78
CA ASN A 185 6.09 20.55 17.64
C ASN A 185 4.67 20.41 17.02
N GLY A 186 4.54 19.76 15.87
CA GLY A 186 3.26 19.51 15.19
C GLY A 186 2.79 18.06 15.26
N VAL A 187 3.47 17.23 16.05
CA VAL A 187 3.09 15.82 16.35
C VAL A 187 3.03 15.62 17.86
N SER A 188 2.34 14.57 18.32
CA SER A 188 2.34 14.29 19.77
C SER A 188 3.74 13.87 20.26
N PRO A 189 4.09 14.13 21.53
CA PRO A 189 5.39 13.73 22.09
C PRO A 189 5.68 12.23 21.96
N ILE A 190 4.63 11.39 22.06
CA ILE A 190 4.76 9.94 21.91
C ILE A 190 5.09 9.57 20.47
N GLN A 191 4.38 10.15 19.50
CA GLN A 191 4.64 9.90 18.07
C GLN A 191 6.04 10.38 17.65
N GLU A 192 6.44 11.56 18.10
CA GLU A 192 7.80 12.06 17.86
C GLU A 192 8.84 11.10 18.42
N LYS A 193 8.66 10.67 19.68
CA LYS A 193 9.60 9.74 20.31
C LYS A 193 9.66 8.40 19.59
N GLN A 194 8.52 7.86 19.15
CA GLN A 194 8.46 6.62 18.37
C GLN A 194 9.25 6.74 17.05
N MET A 195 9.18 7.88 16.36
CA MET A 195 9.97 8.11 15.15
C MET A 195 11.46 8.26 15.44
N LEU A 196 11.81 9.09 16.42
CA LEU A 196 13.23 9.38 16.75
C LEU A 196 13.97 8.18 17.35
N THR A 197 13.27 7.25 17.97
CA THR A 197 13.87 6.06 18.58
C THR A 197 13.79 4.82 17.68
N GLN A 198 13.15 4.92 16.51
CA GLN A 198 13.12 3.81 15.56
C GLN A 198 14.54 3.41 15.15
N LYS A 199 14.86 2.14 15.33
CA LYS A 199 16.14 1.57 14.90
C LYS A 199 16.06 1.14 13.43
N GLY A 200 17.18 1.19 12.74
CA GLY A 200 17.32 0.79 11.34
C GLY A 200 18.44 1.59 10.69
N ALA A 201 19.38 0.93 10.03
CA ALA A 201 20.53 1.58 9.38
C ALA A 201 20.12 2.47 8.19
N ASN A 202 18.93 2.23 7.64
CA ASN A 202 18.37 2.90 6.48
C ASN A 202 17.25 3.90 6.83
N THR A 203 17.01 4.19 8.12
CA THR A 203 15.92 5.06 8.57
C THR A 203 16.45 6.46 8.93
N HIS A 204 15.78 7.49 8.42
CA HIS A 204 16.13 8.90 8.66
C HIS A 204 14.87 9.70 9.02
N VAL A 205 14.99 10.56 10.05
CA VAL A 205 13.89 11.38 10.54
C VAL A 205 14.32 12.84 10.56
N VAL A 206 13.52 13.70 9.91
CA VAL A 206 13.82 15.13 9.74
C VAL A 206 12.66 15.96 10.30
N GLY A 207 12.92 16.67 11.39
CA GLY A 207 11.99 17.66 11.93
C GLY A 207 12.10 18.97 11.15
N ILE A 208 11.01 19.45 10.58
CA ILE A 208 10.96 20.73 9.85
C ILE A 208 10.33 21.83 10.70
N HIS A 209 10.75 23.07 10.47
CA HIS A 209 10.04 24.26 10.96
C HIS A 209 8.91 24.60 9.98
N GLY A 210 7.69 24.21 10.33
CA GLY A 210 6.51 24.37 9.48
C GLY A 210 5.36 23.49 9.94
N ASN A 211 4.35 23.35 9.10
CA ASN A 211 3.20 22.47 9.34
C ASN A 211 3.23 21.24 8.41
N PHE A 212 2.25 20.35 8.60
CA PHE A 212 2.13 19.12 7.79
C PHE A 212 1.93 19.40 6.30
N ASP A 213 1.13 20.42 5.95
CA ASP A 213 0.85 20.75 4.54
C ASP A 213 2.10 21.24 3.82
N GLN A 214 2.97 21.99 4.52
CA GLN A 214 4.27 22.42 4.00
C GLN A 214 5.20 21.20 3.80
N ALA A 215 5.25 20.28 4.74
CA ALA A 215 6.02 19.04 4.59
C ALA A 215 5.55 18.21 3.39
N GLN A 216 4.23 18.04 3.25
CA GLN A 216 3.64 17.30 2.15
C GLN A 216 3.88 17.98 0.79
N SER A 217 3.75 19.31 0.74
CA SER A 217 4.00 20.08 -0.47
C SER A 217 5.47 20.02 -0.89
N ALA A 218 6.40 20.07 0.06
CA ALA A 218 7.82 19.91 -0.21
C ALA A 218 8.15 18.51 -0.76
N VAL A 219 7.61 17.45 -0.17
CA VAL A 219 7.78 16.08 -0.68
C VAL A 219 7.23 15.95 -2.10
N LYS A 220 6.04 16.50 -2.39
CA LYS A 220 5.48 16.51 -3.75
C LYS A 220 6.34 17.30 -4.74
N ALA A 221 6.92 18.42 -4.30
CA ALA A 221 7.84 19.21 -5.13
C ALA A 221 9.10 18.41 -5.49
N MET A 222 9.67 17.65 -4.54
CA MET A 222 10.82 16.77 -4.81
C MET A 222 10.49 15.68 -5.82
N PHE A 223 9.28 15.09 -5.78
CA PHE A 223 8.85 14.10 -6.79
C PHE A 223 8.72 14.69 -8.19
N ASN A 224 8.35 15.97 -8.30
CA ASN A 224 8.14 16.65 -9.58
C ASN A 224 9.39 17.36 -10.11
N ASP A 225 10.47 17.40 -9.33
CA ASP A 225 11.74 18.04 -9.72
C ASP A 225 12.57 17.08 -10.58
N LYS A 226 12.56 17.33 -11.90
CA LYS A 226 13.29 16.50 -12.87
C LYS A 226 14.80 16.58 -12.69
N ALA A 227 15.36 17.75 -12.36
CA ALA A 227 16.79 17.90 -12.16
C ALA A 227 17.26 17.13 -10.91
N LEU A 228 16.46 17.14 -9.85
CA LEU A 228 16.72 16.33 -8.67
C LEU A 228 16.61 14.84 -9.00
N ALA A 229 15.59 14.42 -9.76
CA ALA A 229 15.42 13.02 -10.16
C ALA A 229 16.60 12.51 -10.99
N GLU A 230 17.10 13.29 -11.94
CA GLU A 230 18.30 12.96 -12.76
C GLU A 230 19.56 12.86 -11.89
N THR A 231 19.72 13.77 -10.91
CA THR A 231 20.84 13.74 -9.98
C THR A 231 20.82 12.49 -9.10
N MET A 232 19.63 12.11 -8.62
CA MET A 232 19.43 10.91 -7.82
C MET A 232 19.69 9.64 -8.63
N ASP A 233 19.17 9.57 -9.86
CA ASP A 233 19.39 8.44 -10.78
C ASP A 233 20.88 8.24 -11.07
N ALA A 234 21.60 9.32 -11.38
CA ALA A 234 23.06 9.29 -11.60
C ALA A 234 23.85 8.81 -10.36
N ALA A 235 23.30 9.02 -9.18
CA ALA A 235 23.85 8.55 -7.90
C ALA A 235 23.39 7.13 -7.51
N GLY A 236 22.58 6.47 -8.33
CA GLY A 236 22.06 5.12 -8.08
C GLY A 236 20.83 5.08 -7.16
N TYR A 237 20.07 6.15 -7.09
CA TYR A 237 18.87 6.26 -6.27
C TYR A 237 17.63 6.58 -7.11
N GLN A 238 16.45 6.16 -6.62
CA GLN A 238 15.18 6.61 -7.16
C GLN A 238 14.17 6.88 -6.03
N PHE A 239 13.28 7.83 -6.25
CA PHE A 239 12.25 8.15 -5.26
C PHE A 239 11.04 7.23 -5.35
N SER A 240 10.45 6.95 -4.18
CA SER A 240 9.11 6.41 -4.01
C SER A 240 8.47 6.95 -2.73
N SER A 241 7.20 6.61 -2.47
CA SER A 241 6.46 7.14 -1.33
C SER A 241 5.75 6.05 -0.54
N ALA A 242 5.68 6.23 0.78
CA ALA A 242 4.84 5.46 1.69
C ALA A 242 3.59 6.23 2.16
N ASN A 243 3.29 7.39 1.60
CA ASN A 243 2.03 8.09 1.83
C ASN A 243 0.86 7.46 1.07
N SER A 244 -0.39 7.85 1.39
CA SER A 244 -1.60 7.37 0.71
C SER A 244 -1.75 7.87 -0.75
N ILE A 245 -0.67 8.31 -1.37
CA ILE A 245 -0.54 8.58 -2.79
C ILE A 245 -0.03 7.36 -3.56
N ASN A 246 0.50 6.35 -2.87
CA ASN A 246 0.99 5.11 -3.45
C ASN A 246 -0.11 4.06 -3.44
N ILE A 247 -0.42 3.49 -4.61
CA ILE A 247 -1.44 2.43 -4.75
C ILE A 247 -1.09 1.18 -3.92
N GLY A 248 0.20 0.87 -3.73
CA GLY A 248 0.66 -0.23 -2.88
C GLY A 248 0.32 -0.05 -1.40
N ARG A 249 -0.06 1.17 -1.00
CA ARG A 249 -0.61 1.46 0.33
C ARG A 249 -2.13 1.45 0.37
N LEU A 250 -2.80 1.67 -0.76
CA LEU A 250 -4.27 1.73 -0.81
C LEU A 250 -4.89 0.33 -0.96
N VAL A 251 -4.34 -0.49 -1.85
CA VAL A 251 -4.87 -1.84 -2.11
C VAL A 251 -4.94 -2.72 -0.86
N PRO A 252 -3.92 -2.80 0.01
CA PRO A 252 -4.02 -3.60 1.24
C PRO A 252 -5.13 -3.15 2.19
N GLN A 253 -5.58 -1.90 2.11
CA GLN A 253 -6.66 -1.40 2.95
C GLN A 253 -8.05 -1.87 2.49
N ILE A 254 -8.20 -2.31 1.25
CA ILE A 254 -9.45 -2.92 0.79
C ILE A 254 -9.69 -4.24 1.54
N VAL A 255 -8.62 -4.94 1.89
CA VAL A 255 -8.68 -6.28 2.51
C VAL A 255 -9.48 -6.27 3.80
N TYR A 256 -9.19 -5.38 4.74
CA TYR A 256 -9.85 -5.40 6.04
C TYR A 256 -11.33 -5.03 5.97
N TYR A 257 -11.76 -4.27 4.97
CA TYR A 257 -13.20 -4.05 4.73
C TYR A 257 -13.90 -5.31 4.25
N VAL A 258 -13.29 -6.03 3.29
CA VAL A 258 -13.83 -7.29 2.79
C VAL A 258 -13.84 -8.34 3.89
N TYR A 259 -12.76 -8.43 4.67
CA TYR A 259 -12.64 -9.33 5.80
C TYR A 259 -13.70 -9.07 6.87
N ALA A 260 -13.85 -7.82 7.33
CA ALA A 260 -14.87 -7.45 8.31
C ALA A 260 -16.28 -7.79 7.82
N TYR A 261 -16.59 -7.48 6.55
CA TYR A 261 -17.88 -7.81 5.97
C TYR A 261 -18.13 -9.32 5.93
N SER A 262 -17.12 -10.12 5.57
CA SER A 262 -17.26 -11.60 5.55
C SER A 262 -17.49 -12.17 6.93
N LYS A 263 -16.87 -11.60 7.98
CA LYS A 263 -17.09 -12.02 9.38
C LYS A 263 -18.48 -11.61 9.89
N LEU A 264 -18.98 -10.42 9.54
CA LEU A 264 -20.36 -10.01 9.84
C LEU A 264 -21.39 -10.91 9.14
N PHE A 265 -21.12 -11.30 7.90
CA PHE A 265 -21.95 -12.24 7.17
C PHE A 265 -21.98 -13.61 7.86
N ALA A 266 -20.83 -14.13 8.30
CA ALA A 266 -20.75 -15.41 9.04
C ALA A 266 -21.55 -15.40 10.34
N GLN A 267 -21.65 -14.25 11.01
CA GLN A 267 -22.42 -14.06 12.24
C GLN A 267 -23.92 -13.81 11.97
N GLY A 268 -24.34 -13.73 10.71
CA GLY A 268 -25.74 -13.40 10.34
C GLY A 268 -26.12 -11.94 10.63
N ALA A 269 -25.15 -11.08 10.94
CA ALA A 269 -25.38 -9.68 11.27
C ALA A 269 -25.71 -8.83 10.05
N VAL A 270 -25.31 -9.25 8.85
CA VAL A 270 -25.61 -8.60 7.58
C VAL A 270 -26.13 -9.59 6.56
N ALA A 271 -27.04 -9.12 5.69
CA ALA A 271 -27.52 -9.90 4.57
C ALA A 271 -26.43 -10.03 3.51
N LYS A 272 -26.57 -10.99 2.61
CA LYS A 272 -25.69 -11.14 1.44
C LYS A 272 -25.84 -9.91 0.52
N LEU A 273 -25.05 -8.86 0.80
CA LEU A 273 -24.99 -7.67 -0.02
C LEU A 273 -24.05 -7.89 -1.21
N SER A 274 -24.41 -7.31 -2.34
CA SER A 274 -23.47 -7.10 -3.42
C SER A 274 -22.44 -6.03 -2.97
N LEU A 275 -21.16 -6.36 -2.96
CA LEU A 275 -20.06 -5.39 -2.69
C LEU A 275 -20.01 -4.21 -3.69
N ILE A 276 -20.96 -4.15 -4.62
CA ILE A 276 -21.12 -3.10 -5.63
C ILE A 276 -21.59 -1.75 -5.01
N HIS A 277 -22.02 -1.74 -3.76
CA HIS A 277 -22.62 -0.55 -3.14
C HIS A 277 -21.74 0.11 -2.05
N ILE A 278 -20.48 -0.27 -1.97
CA ILE A 278 -19.48 0.43 -1.20
C ILE A 278 -18.70 1.38 -2.15
#